data_6884cedf3e2f6fa5d074c828b4dca7ec
#
_entry.id   6884cedf3e2f6fa5d074c828b4dca7ec
#
_cell.length_a   1.000
_cell.length_b   1.000
_cell.length_c   1.000
_cell.angle_alpha   90.00
_cell.angle_beta   90.00
_cell.angle_gamma   90.00
#
_symmetry.space_group_name_H-M   'P 1'
#
loop_
_entity.id
_entity.type
_entity.pdbx_description
1 polymer ?
#
loop_
_entity_poly.entity_id
_entity_poly.type
_entity_poly.pdbx_seq_one_letter_code
_entity_poly.pdbx_strand_id
1 'polypeptide(L)'
;MTKNILEICNLSVEVSGRRILNNVNLQIPEGEAHVLFGPNGSGKSSLIMTLLGFPAYRVISGRIFFKGKDITDLPTDERVKMGISVAFQHPPAIRGVKLGHILRHLTLDDNKIQDLLNRVKFPQTFLERDVNLGFSGGEIKKSEILQVLAHGGDLVVLDEPDSGVDVENLRTLGTVINEMLRGRSALIITHLGVILQYIDVDDAHVLMNGSIVCSGSPIKILGQILNEGYAWCEKCIQAKIERCEL
;
A
#
# COMPACT_ATOMS: atom_id res chain seq x y z
N MET A 1 -23.65 -2.61 -10.19
CA MET A 1 -22.80 -1.68 -9.41
C MET A 1 -21.66 -2.50 -8.88
N THR A 2 -20.42 -2.17 -9.22
CA THR A 2 -19.24 -2.80 -8.64
C THR A 2 -19.21 -2.51 -7.15
N LYS A 3 -18.99 -3.55 -6.35
CA LYS A 3 -18.92 -3.42 -4.89
C LYS A 3 -17.53 -2.92 -4.51
N ASN A 4 -17.45 -1.88 -3.68
CA ASN A 4 -16.17 -1.39 -3.21
C ASN A 4 -15.65 -2.29 -2.07
N ILE A 5 -14.35 -2.62 -2.12
CA ILE A 5 -13.68 -3.28 -1.00
C ILE A 5 -13.26 -2.26 0.07
N LEU A 6 -12.84 -1.07 -0.38
CA LEU A 6 -12.45 0.04 0.48
C LEU A 6 -13.21 1.30 0.07
N GLU A 7 -13.81 1.96 1.05
CA GLU A 7 -14.37 3.31 0.88
C GLU A 7 -13.89 4.22 2.01
N ILE A 8 -13.33 5.33 1.65
CA ILE A 8 -12.92 6.41 2.55
C ILE A 8 -13.76 7.62 2.21
N CYS A 9 -14.55 8.10 3.18
CA CYS A 9 -15.52 9.18 3.00
C CYS A 9 -15.19 10.36 3.89
N ASN A 10 -14.85 11.51 3.27
CA ASN A 10 -14.60 12.81 3.93
C ASN A 10 -13.63 12.72 5.12
N LEU A 11 -12.61 11.86 5.00
CA LEU A 11 -11.70 11.52 6.08
C LEU A 11 -10.75 12.67 6.41
N SER A 12 -10.75 13.12 7.65
CA SER A 12 -9.76 14.05 8.17
C SER A 12 -9.08 13.46 9.40
N VAL A 13 -7.76 13.59 9.47
CA VAL A 13 -6.91 12.92 10.47
C VAL A 13 -5.94 13.91 11.07
N GLU A 14 -5.73 13.77 12.38
CA GLU A 14 -4.80 14.55 13.16
C GLU A 14 -3.73 13.65 13.79
N VAL A 15 -2.49 14.15 13.79
CA VAL A 15 -1.35 13.53 14.47
C VAL A 15 -0.67 14.61 15.31
N SER A 16 -0.53 14.37 16.62
CA SER A 16 0.12 15.33 17.56
C SER A 16 -0.42 16.77 17.45
N GLY A 17 -1.75 16.93 17.33
CA GLY A 17 -2.41 18.22 17.23
C GLY A 17 -2.35 18.91 15.85
N ARG A 18 -1.76 18.26 14.85
CA ARG A 18 -1.70 18.79 13.47
C ARG A 18 -2.59 17.96 12.53
N ARG A 19 -3.41 18.63 11.75
CA ARG A 19 -4.18 17.98 10.70
C ARG A 19 -3.26 17.59 9.56
N ILE A 20 -3.19 16.30 9.27
CA ILE A 20 -2.33 15.71 8.23
C ILE A 20 -3.15 15.27 7.02
N LEU A 21 -4.36 14.74 7.23
CA LEU A 21 -5.30 14.43 6.16
C LEU A 21 -6.52 15.34 6.26
N ASN A 22 -7.00 15.79 5.11
CA ASN A 22 -8.06 16.77 5.03
C ASN A 22 -9.09 16.38 3.96
N ASN A 23 -10.27 15.96 4.40
CA ASN A 23 -11.39 15.59 3.54
C ASN A 23 -11.04 14.60 2.43
N VAL A 24 -10.29 13.54 2.77
CA VAL A 24 -9.89 12.50 1.82
C VAL A 24 -11.10 11.66 1.44
N ASN A 25 -11.31 11.50 0.13
CA ASN A 25 -12.29 10.59 -0.44
C ASN A 25 -11.56 9.62 -1.38
N LEU A 26 -11.73 8.31 -1.17
CA LEU A 26 -11.11 7.27 -1.98
C LEU A 26 -12.02 6.05 -2.02
N GLN A 27 -12.20 5.48 -3.20
CA GLN A 27 -12.94 4.23 -3.39
C GLN A 27 -12.07 3.27 -4.18
N ILE A 28 -12.01 2.03 -3.73
CA ILE A 28 -11.33 0.93 -4.45
C ILE A 28 -12.37 -0.17 -4.65
N PRO A 29 -12.77 -0.47 -5.89
CA PRO A 29 -13.63 -1.60 -6.21
C PRO A 29 -12.99 -2.95 -5.87
N GLU A 30 -13.81 -3.97 -5.62
CA GLU A 30 -13.33 -5.35 -5.47
C GLU A 30 -12.58 -5.82 -6.73
N GLY A 31 -11.35 -6.33 -6.55
CA GLY A 31 -10.52 -6.86 -7.62
C GLY A 31 -9.68 -5.82 -8.36
N GLU A 32 -9.77 -4.53 -8.01
CA GLU A 32 -8.99 -3.48 -8.65
C GLU A 32 -7.73 -3.12 -7.85
N ALA A 33 -6.66 -2.79 -8.56
CA ALA A 33 -5.41 -2.28 -8.02
C ALA A 33 -5.29 -0.78 -8.34
N HIS A 34 -5.24 0.04 -7.29
CA HIS A 34 -5.10 1.49 -7.41
C HIS A 34 -3.72 1.96 -6.95
N VAL A 35 -3.18 2.98 -7.61
CA VAL A 35 -1.92 3.60 -7.21
C VAL A 35 -2.16 4.98 -6.60
N LEU A 36 -1.47 5.28 -5.51
CA LEU A 36 -1.49 6.59 -4.84
C LEU A 36 -0.13 7.27 -4.99
N PHE A 37 -0.08 8.30 -5.81
CA PHE A 37 1.05 9.19 -5.96
C PHE A 37 0.99 10.35 -4.98
N GLY A 38 2.12 11.02 -4.79
CA GLY A 38 2.20 12.27 -4.05
C GLY A 38 3.63 12.58 -3.60
N PRO A 39 3.98 13.86 -3.43
CA PRO A 39 5.29 14.25 -2.95
C PRO A 39 5.54 13.78 -1.50
N ASN A 40 6.79 13.84 -1.06
CA ASN A 40 7.11 13.55 0.34
C ASN A 40 6.38 14.53 1.26
N GLY A 41 5.85 14.03 2.37
CA GLY A 41 5.07 14.84 3.31
C GLY A 41 3.62 15.11 2.89
N SER A 42 3.12 14.56 1.77
CA SER A 42 1.72 14.76 1.33
C SER A 42 0.68 14.04 2.19
N GLY A 43 1.09 13.08 3.03
CA GLY A 43 0.19 12.33 3.91
C GLY A 43 -0.03 10.86 3.52
N LYS A 44 0.67 10.31 2.52
CA LYS A 44 0.49 8.92 2.04
C LYS A 44 0.67 7.88 3.14
N SER A 45 1.79 7.91 3.87
CA SER A 45 2.02 6.99 5.00
C SER A 45 1.03 7.22 6.14
N SER A 46 0.58 8.47 6.35
CA SER A 46 -0.47 8.77 7.33
C SER A 46 -1.80 8.14 6.94
N LEU A 47 -2.13 8.10 5.65
CA LEU A 47 -3.33 7.42 5.16
C LEU A 47 -3.25 5.91 5.43
N ILE A 48 -2.09 5.27 5.16
CA ILE A 48 -1.88 3.85 5.49
C ILE A 48 -2.05 3.61 7.00
N MET A 49 -1.36 4.39 7.83
CA MET A 49 -1.41 4.21 9.28
C MET A 49 -2.82 4.42 9.85
N THR A 50 -3.58 5.35 9.26
CA THR A 50 -5.00 5.55 9.59
C THR A 50 -5.84 4.37 9.14
N LEU A 51 -5.64 3.87 7.92
CA LEU A 51 -6.32 2.68 7.39
C LEU A 51 -6.06 1.45 8.25
N LEU A 52 -4.87 1.32 8.82
CA LEU A 52 -4.50 0.24 9.72
C LEU A 52 -4.99 0.45 11.17
N GLY A 53 -5.52 1.62 11.52
CA GLY A 53 -6.03 1.91 12.86
C GLY A 53 -4.96 2.16 13.92
N PHE A 54 -3.80 2.71 13.53
CA PHE A 54 -2.76 3.09 14.49
C PHE A 54 -3.25 4.23 15.39
N PRO A 55 -3.19 4.11 16.73
CA PRO A 55 -3.79 5.07 17.66
C PRO A 55 -3.26 6.50 17.57
N ALA A 56 -2.02 6.68 17.08
CA ALA A 56 -1.42 8.00 16.88
C ALA A 56 -2.12 8.83 15.79
N TYR A 57 -2.86 8.17 14.89
CA TYR A 57 -3.55 8.77 13.74
C TYR A 57 -5.04 8.91 14.05
N ARG A 58 -5.41 9.99 14.73
CA ARG A 58 -6.77 10.22 15.21
C ARG A 58 -7.69 10.71 14.09
N VAL A 59 -8.71 9.95 13.77
CA VAL A 59 -9.78 10.39 12.89
C VAL A 59 -10.59 11.48 13.60
N ILE A 60 -10.67 12.67 13.00
CA ILE A 60 -11.43 13.80 13.53
C ILE A 60 -12.75 14.02 12.78
N SER A 61 -12.86 13.54 11.54
CA SER A 61 -14.10 13.49 10.77
C SER A 61 -14.00 12.44 9.66
N GLY A 62 -15.17 12.06 9.13
CA GLY A 62 -15.27 11.07 8.06
C GLY A 62 -15.30 9.65 8.56
N ARG A 63 -15.31 8.68 7.62
CA ARG A 63 -15.41 7.25 7.91
C ARG A 63 -14.59 6.42 6.93
N ILE A 64 -14.21 5.22 7.38
CA ILE A 64 -13.54 4.20 6.57
C ILE A 64 -14.40 2.93 6.59
N PHE A 65 -14.78 2.47 5.40
CA PHE A 65 -15.51 1.21 5.25
C PHE A 65 -14.63 0.19 4.52
N PHE A 66 -14.60 -1.01 5.05
CA PHE A 66 -13.94 -2.16 4.42
C PHE A 66 -14.97 -3.28 4.23
N LYS A 67 -15.16 -3.74 2.98
CA LYS A 67 -16.21 -4.72 2.62
C LYS A 67 -17.60 -4.28 3.09
N GLY A 68 -17.89 -2.96 3.05
CA GLY A 68 -19.14 -2.37 3.49
C GLY A 68 -19.33 -2.25 5.00
N LYS A 69 -18.36 -2.70 5.83
CA LYS A 69 -18.38 -2.55 7.29
C LYS A 69 -17.59 -1.31 7.69
N ASP A 70 -18.13 -0.47 8.56
CA ASP A 70 -17.40 0.65 9.17
C ASP A 70 -16.29 0.11 10.07
N ILE A 71 -15.05 0.46 9.75
CA ILE A 71 -13.85 0.07 10.49
C ILE A 71 -13.15 1.26 11.15
N THR A 72 -13.77 2.44 11.15
CA THR A 72 -13.13 3.71 11.56
C THR A 72 -12.51 3.61 12.95
N ASP A 73 -13.19 2.98 13.89
CA ASP A 73 -12.76 2.87 15.29
C ASP A 73 -12.21 1.47 15.63
N LEU A 74 -12.11 0.55 14.66
CA LEU A 74 -11.59 -0.80 14.94
C LEU A 74 -10.07 -0.77 15.15
N PRO A 75 -9.54 -1.56 16.10
CA PRO A 75 -8.11 -1.69 16.32
C PRO A 75 -7.42 -2.43 15.16
N THR A 76 -6.09 -2.29 15.08
CA THR A 76 -5.28 -2.83 13.98
C THR A 76 -5.45 -4.34 13.79
N ASP A 77 -5.45 -5.11 14.87
CA ASP A 77 -5.56 -6.58 14.80
C ASP A 77 -6.90 -7.04 14.23
N GLU A 78 -8.00 -6.34 14.52
CA GLU A 78 -9.31 -6.66 13.93
C GLU A 78 -9.33 -6.36 12.44
N ARG A 79 -8.76 -5.22 12.00
CA ARG A 79 -8.69 -4.87 10.58
C ARG A 79 -7.85 -5.87 9.79
N VAL A 80 -6.71 -6.32 10.34
CA VAL A 80 -5.87 -7.35 9.73
C VAL A 80 -6.62 -8.68 9.63
N LYS A 81 -7.32 -9.11 10.70
CA LYS A 81 -8.16 -10.32 10.68
C LYS A 81 -9.30 -10.26 9.64
N MET A 82 -9.78 -9.06 9.32
CA MET A 82 -10.79 -8.87 8.26
C MET A 82 -10.22 -9.02 6.83
N GLY A 83 -8.89 -9.03 6.68
CA GLY A 83 -8.21 -9.26 5.40
C GLY A 83 -7.49 -8.04 4.83
N ILE A 84 -7.07 -7.08 5.66
CA ILE A 84 -6.17 -5.99 5.24
C ILE A 84 -4.73 -6.44 5.51
N SER A 85 -3.90 -6.46 4.46
CA SER A 85 -2.46 -6.79 4.53
C SER A 85 -1.63 -5.57 4.15
N VAL A 86 -0.45 -5.41 4.76
CA VAL A 86 0.45 -4.31 4.43
C VAL A 86 1.89 -4.77 4.29
N ALA A 87 2.58 -4.26 3.28
CA ALA A 87 4.04 -4.26 3.20
C ALA A 87 4.53 -2.82 3.40
N PHE A 88 5.32 -2.61 4.45
CA PHE A 88 5.80 -1.28 4.82
C PHE A 88 7.03 -0.85 4.02
N GLN A 89 7.21 0.46 3.86
CA GLN A 89 8.42 1.03 3.28
C GLN A 89 9.66 0.68 4.12
N HIS A 90 9.58 0.87 5.43
CA HIS A 90 10.65 0.63 6.40
C HIS A 90 10.14 -0.25 7.55
N PRO A 91 10.01 -1.57 7.34
CA PRO A 91 9.57 -2.45 8.41
C PRO A 91 10.66 -2.58 9.48
N PRO A 92 10.28 -2.74 10.75
CA PRO A 92 11.24 -2.90 11.83
C PRO A 92 12.00 -4.23 11.74
N ALA A 93 13.25 -4.23 12.23
CA ALA A 93 13.95 -5.46 12.55
C ALA A 93 13.52 -5.97 13.93
N ILE A 94 13.11 -7.23 14.06
CA ILE A 94 12.55 -7.79 15.31
C ILE A 94 13.50 -8.87 15.84
N ARG A 95 14.26 -8.55 16.87
CA ARG A 95 15.17 -9.52 17.52
C ARG A 95 14.39 -10.60 18.26
N GLY A 96 14.86 -11.83 18.17
CA GLY A 96 14.27 -12.98 18.86
C GLY A 96 13.02 -13.56 18.20
N VAL A 97 12.54 -12.97 17.10
CA VAL A 97 11.40 -13.48 16.33
C VAL A 97 11.88 -13.95 14.97
N LYS A 98 11.83 -15.26 14.74
CA LYS A 98 12.26 -15.87 13.46
C LYS A 98 11.22 -15.64 12.38
N LEU A 99 11.67 -15.36 11.13
CA LEU A 99 10.78 -15.21 9.99
C LEU A 99 9.91 -16.46 9.79
N GLY A 100 10.49 -17.64 9.94
CA GLY A 100 9.74 -18.90 9.85
C GLY A 100 8.62 -19.05 10.88
N HIS A 101 8.76 -18.48 12.08
CA HIS A 101 7.69 -18.48 13.08
C HIS A 101 6.52 -17.60 12.65
N ILE A 102 6.80 -16.40 12.09
CA ILE A 102 5.74 -15.53 11.58
C ILE A 102 5.00 -16.22 10.44
N LEU A 103 5.71 -16.78 9.46
CA LEU A 103 5.08 -17.42 8.31
C LEU A 103 4.21 -18.61 8.72
N ARG A 104 4.67 -19.44 9.67
CA ARG A 104 3.86 -20.57 10.21
C ARG A 104 2.65 -20.09 11.00
N HIS A 105 2.70 -18.89 11.58
CA HIS A 105 1.53 -18.30 12.23
C HIS A 105 0.50 -17.77 11.21
N LEU A 106 0.98 -17.22 10.09
CA LEU A 106 0.13 -16.68 9.02
C LEU A 106 -0.46 -17.78 8.14
N THR A 107 0.28 -18.88 7.89
CA THR A 107 -0.20 -20.05 7.15
C THR A 107 0.29 -21.31 7.83
N LEU A 108 -0.62 -22.19 8.23
CA LEU A 108 -0.31 -23.43 8.94
C LEU A 108 0.19 -24.56 8.00
N ASP A 109 0.60 -24.23 6.77
CA ASP A 109 1.02 -25.16 5.73
C ASP A 109 2.47 -24.89 5.31
N ASP A 110 3.39 -25.78 5.74
CA ASP A 110 4.81 -25.68 5.41
C ASP A 110 5.08 -25.87 3.89
N ASN A 111 4.24 -26.61 3.15
CA ASN A 111 4.38 -26.73 1.69
C ASN A 111 4.07 -25.39 1.01
N LYS A 112 3.06 -24.69 1.51
CA LYS A 112 2.74 -23.34 1.03
C LYS A 112 3.89 -22.37 1.31
N ILE A 113 4.55 -22.46 2.46
CA ILE A 113 5.74 -21.64 2.76
C ILE A 113 6.85 -21.91 1.75
N GLN A 114 7.13 -23.18 1.42
CA GLN A 114 8.14 -23.53 0.41
C GLN A 114 7.80 -23.01 -0.98
N ASP A 115 6.54 -23.11 -1.40
CA ASP A 115 6.08 -22.54 -2.68
C ASP A 115 6.28 -21.01 -2.70
N LEU A 116 5.89 -20.32 -1.64
CA LEU A 116 6.05 -18.87 -1.53
C LEU A 116 7.52 -18.43 -1.57
N LEU A 117 8.43 -19.15 -0.87
CA LEU A 117 9.87 -18.90 -0.92
C LEU A 117 10.42 -19.03 -2.34
N ASN A 118 10.01 -20.07 -3.07
CA ASN A 118 10.44 -20.31 -4.46
C ASN A 118 9.94 -19.18 -5.38
N ARG A 119 8.68 -18.77 -5.26
CA ARG A 119 8.06 -17.67 -6.06
C ARG A 119 8.78 -16.35 -5.86
N VAL A 120 9.10 -15.99 -4.61
CA VAL A 120 9.80 -14.73 -4.28
C VAL A 120 11.32 -14.86 -4.52
N LYS A 121 11.82 -16.05 -4.85
CA LYS A 121 13.26 -16.39 -4.92
C LYS A 121 13.98 -15.99 -3.63
N PHE A 122 13.46 -16.45 -2.50
CA PHE A 122 13.99 -16.14 -1.18
C PHE A 122 14.60 -17.39 -0.54
N PRO A 123 15.88 -17.35 -0.09
CA PRO A 123 16.56 -18.53 0.43
C PRO A 123 15.90 -19.06 1.71
N GLN A 124 15.72 -20.38 1.80
CA GLN A 124 15.12 -21.06 2.96
C GLN A 124 15.88 -20.77 4.27
N THR A 125 17.19 -20.53 4.19
CA THR A 125 18.02 -20.19 5.36
C THR A 125 17.56 -18.95 6.12
N PHE A 126 16.79 -18.07 5.47
CA PHE A 126 16.22 -16.89 6.11
C PHE A 126 15.08 -17.18 7.08
N LEU A 127 14.47 -18.37 7.00
CA LEU A 127 13.44 -18.80 7.96
C LEU A 127 13.97 -18.86 9.40
N GLU A 128 15.27 -19.17 9.57
CA GLU A 128 15.94 -19.27 10.88
C GLU A 128 16.56 -17.95 11.33
N ARG A 129 16.44 -16.89 10.53
CA ARG A 129 16.94 -15.56 10.89
C ARG A 129 15.86 -14.72 11.54
N ASP A 130 16.27 -13.81 12.39
CA ASP A 130 15.37 -12.81 13.00
C ASP A 130 14.83 -11.88 11.90
N VAL A 131 13.54 -11.55 12.00
CA VAL A 131 12.83 -10.76 10.97
C VAL A 131 13.57 -9.47 10.68
N ASN A 132 13.92 -9.26 9.41
CA ASN A 132 14.58 -8.09 8.85
C ASN A 132 15.92 -7.72 9.51
N LEU A 133 16.47 -8.53 10.43
CA LEU A 133 17.73 -8.24 11.09
C LEU A 133 18.92 -8.61 10.20
N GLY A 134 19.65 -7.58 9.74
CA GLY A 134 20.79 -7.74 8.85
C GLY A 134 20.43 -8.22 7.44
N PHE A 135 19.20 -7.99 7.01
CA PHE A 135 18.77 -8.18 5.62
C PHE A 135 19.19 -6.96 4.79
N SER A 136 19.54 -7.19 3.53
CA SER A 136 19.68 -6.12 2.54
C SER A 136 18.31 -5.50 2.19
N GLY A 137 18.29 -4.32 1.56
CA GLY A 137 17.05 -3.66 1.17
C GLY A 137 16.13 -4.55 0.33
N GLY A 138 16.68 -5.25 -0.68
CA GLY A 138 15.91 -6.18 -1.51
C GLY A 138 15.41 -7.40 -0.74
N GLU A 139 16.18 -7.93 0.21
CA GLU A 139 15.76 -9.04 1.07
C GLU A 139 14.64 -8.62 2.03
N ILE A 140 14.68 -7.39 2.56
CA ILE A 140 13.60 -6.83 3.37
C ILE A 140 12.30 -6.77 2.55
N LYS A 141 12.35 -6.24 1.32
CA LYS A 141 11.16 -6.17 0.47
C LYS A 141 10.60 -7.54 0.10
N LYS A 142 11.48 -8.51 -0.21
CA LYS A 142 11.05 -9.90 -0.43
C LYS A 142 10.42 -10.51 0.82
N SER A 143 10.98 -10.25 2.01
CA SER A 143 10.43 -10.69 3.29
C SER A 143 9.03 -10.12 3.54
N GLU A 144 8.81 -8.83 3.29
CA GLU A 144 7.50 -8.18 3.42
C GLU A 144 6.46 -8.79 2.46
N ILE A 145 6.82 -8.93 1.17
CA ILE A 145 5.92 -9.54 0.18
C ILE A 145 5.61 -11.00 0.54
N LEU A 146 6.59 -11.75 1.04
CA LEU A 146 6.38 -13.12 1.50
C LEU A 146 5.36 -13.18 2.65
N GLN A 147 5.43 -12.27 3.61
CA GLN A 147 4.47 -12.19 4.72
C GLN A 147 3.07 -11.80 4.23
N VAL A 148 2.95 -10.84 3.31
CA VAL A 148 1.67 -10.46 2.69
C VAL A 148 1.05 -11.63 1.92
N LEU A 149 1.85 -12.37 1.16
CA LEU A 149 1.40 -13.58 0.44
C LEU A 149 0.93 -14.68 1.40
N ALA A 150 1.66 -14.89 2.50
CA ALA A 150 1.31 -15.88 3.52
C ALA A 150 0.01 -15.53 4.23
N HIS A 151 -0.20 -14.25 4.57
CA HIS A 151 -1.43 -13.75 5.18
C HIS A 151 -2.64 -13.91 4.25
N GLY A 152 -2.49 -13.58 2.97
CA GLY A 152 -3.52 -13.82 1.97
C GLY A 152 -4.73 -12.89 2.06
N GLY A 153 -4.55 -11.66 2.53
CA GLY A 153 -5.63 -10.66 2.67
C GLY A 153 -6.30 -10.27 1.34
N ASP A 154 -7.51 -9.76 1.42
CA ASP A 154 -8.31 -9.35 0.26
C ASP A 154 -7.96 -7.94 -0.24
N LEU A 155 -7.48 -7.08 0.66
CA LEU A 155 -6.88 -5.77 0.34
C LEU A 155 -5.41 -5.79 0.69
N VAL A 156 -4.56 -5.55 -0.31
CA VAL A 156 -3.12 -5.47 -0.17
C VAL A 156 -2.69 -4.01 -0.25
N VAL A 157 -2.00 -3.52 0.78
CA VAL A 157 -1.40 -2.18 0.78
C VAL A 157 0.11 -2.32 0.64
N LEU A 158 0.69 -1.70 -0.39
CA LEU A 158 2.13 -1.71 -0.65
C LEU A 158 2.68 -0.30 -0.50
N ASP A 159 3.51 -0.07 0.51
CA ASP A 159 4.13 1.24 0.76
C ASP A 159 5.54 1.27 0.17
N GLU A 160 5.69 1.95 -0.96
CA GLU A 160 6.93 2.10 -1.72
C GLU A 160 7.67 0.76 -1.94
N PRO A 161 7.04 -0.20 -2.62
CA PRO A 161 7.63 -1.54 -2.83
C PRO A 161 8.90 -1.50 -3.69
N ASP A 162 9.10 -0.44 -4.47
CA ASP A 162 10.23 -0.18 -5.36
C ASP A 162 11.41 0.57 -4.68
N SER A 163 11.22 1.08 -3.47
CA SER A 163 12.24 1.85 -2.76
C SER A 163 13.41 0.98 -2.30
N GLY A 164 14.65 1.35 -2.70
CA GLY A 164 15.87 0.65 -2.28
C GLY A 164 16.05 -0.74 -2.90
N VAL A 165 15.34 -1.04 -3.98
CA VAL A 165 15.46 -2.29 -4.74
C VAL A 165 16.21 -2.03 -6.05
N ASP A 166 17.20 -2.85 -6.36
CA ASP A 166 17.89 -2.81 -7.66
C ASP A 166 16.97 -3.29 -8.80
N VAL A 167 17.30 -2.92 -10.03
CA VAL A 167 16.47 -3.17 -11.23
C VAL A 167 16.14 -4.66 -11.42
N GLU A 168 17.11 -5.56 -11.15
CA GLU A 168 16.95 -7.00 -11.36
C GLU A 168 16.00 -7.61 -10.33
N ASN A 169 16.14 -7.22 -9.07
CA ASN A 169 15.22 -7.61 -8.00
C ASN A 169 13.85 -6.96 -8.18
N LEU A 170 13.77 -5.73 -8.67
CA LEU A 170 12.52 -5.03 -8.94
C LEU A 170 11.66 -5.76 -9.98
N ARG A 171 12.28 -6.26 -11.06
CA ARG A 171 11.57 -7.07 -12.06
C ARG A 171 10.98 -8.34 -11.46
N THR A 172 11.78 -9.08 -10.66
CA THR A 172 11.30 -10.29 -9.98
C THR A 172 10.16 -9.96 -9.01
N LEU A 173 10.33 -8.91 -8.21
CA LEU A 173 9.34 -8.48 -7.23
C LEU A 173 8.03 -8.03 -7.91
N GLY A 174 8.13 -7.25 -8.99
CA GLY A 174 6.98 -6.80 -9.76
C GLY A 174 6.18 -7.96 -10.35
N THR A 175 6.86 -8.98 -10.91
CA THR A 175 6.19 -10.19 -11.40
C THR A 175 5.39 -10.89 -10.29
N VAL A 176 6.02 -11.06 -9.11
CA VAL A 176 5.37 -11.71 -7.95
C VAL A 176 4.19 -10.88 -7.44
N ILE A 177 4.36 -9.54 -7.37
CA ILE A 177 3.28 -8.63 -6.98
C ILE A 177 2.13 -8.72 -7.98
N ASN A 178 2.41 -8.67 -9.28
CA ASN A 178 1.37 -8.75 -10.31
C ASN A 178 0.57 -10.06 -10.24
N GLU A 179 1.26 -11.18 -10.01
CA GLU A 179 0.58 -12.47 -9.76
C GLU A 179 -0.25 -12.45 -8.47
N MET A 180 0.27 -11.85 -7.40
CA MET A 180 -0.43 -11.72 -6.12
C MET A 180 -1.71 -10.90 -6.24
N LEU A 181 -1.72 -9.86 -7.07
CA LEU A 181 -2.83 -8.94 -7.24
C LEU A 181 -3.97 -9.53 -8.07
N ARG A 182 -3.76 -10.65 -8.80
CA ARG A 182 -4.83 -11.29 -9.58
C ARG A 182 -6.00 -11.69 -8.69
N GLY A 183 -7.15 -11.05 -8.89
CA GLY A 183 -8.38 -11.29 -8.12
C GLY A 183 -8.37 -10.73 -6.71
N ARG A 184 -7.41 -9.86 -6.37
CA ARG A 184 -7.35 -9.11 -5.11
C ARG A 184 -7.39 -7.62 -5.39
N SER A 185 -7.78 -6.86 -4.38
CA SER A 185 -7.70 -5.41 -4.46
C SER A 185 -6.41 -4.91 -3.85
N ALA A 186 -5.91 -3.77 -4.37
CA ALA A 186 -4.68 -3.19 -3.84
C ALA A 186 -4.70 -1.66 -3.78
N LEU A 187 -3.96 -1.13 -2.82
CA LEU A 187 -3.52 0.26 -2.78
C LEU A 187 -2.00 0.29 -2.77
N ILE A 188 -1.42 0.76 -3.87
CA ILE A 188 0.03 0.81 -4.07
C ILE A 188 0.48 2.25 -3.93
N ILE A 189 1.39 2.52 -3.01
CA ILE A 189 1.95 3.85 -2.81
C ILE A 189 3.34 3.88 -3.42
N THR A 190 3.59 4.84 -4.30
CA THR A 190 4.91 5.10 -4.86
C THR A 190 5.06 6.58 -5.20
N HIS A 191 6.26 7.10 -5.13
CA HIS A 191 6.58 8.47 -5.55
C HIS A 191 7.20 8.54 -6.94
N LEU A 192 7.85 7.47 -7.41
CA LEU A 192 8.51 7.39 -8.71
C LEU A 192 7.76 6.54 -9.74
N GLY A 193 6.88 5.64 -9.29
CA GLY A 193 6.10 4.77 -10.16
C GLY A 193 6.90 3.75 -10.96
N VAL A 194 8.16 3.47 -10.60
CA VAL A 194 9.01 2.52 -11.35
C VAL A 194 8.41 1.13 -11.34
N ILE A 195 7.79 0.72 -10.23
CA ILE A 195 7.13 -0.58 -10.10
C ILE A 195 6.00 -0.78 -11.13
N LEU A 196 5.36 0.30 -11.59
CA LEU A 196 4.24 0.24 -12.56
C LEU A 196 4.65 -0.25 -13.95
N GLN A 197 5.95 -0.40 -14.22
CA GLN A 197 6.44 -1.08 -15.42
C GLN A 197 6.27 -2.60 -15.36
N TYR A 198 5.99 -3.14 -14.19
CA TYR A 198 5.95 -4.58 -13.91
C TYR A 198 4.62 -5.06 -13.33
N ILE A 199 3.71 -4.16 -12.98
CA ILE A 199 2.41 -4.48 -12.39
C ILE A 199 1.29 -3.75 -13.14
N ASP A 200 0.14 -4.42 -13.24
CA ASP A 200 -1.07 -3.83 -13.80
C ASP A 200 -1.82 -3.08 -12.70
N VAL A 201 -2.26 -1.86 -13.00
CA VAL A 201 -3.07 -1.03 -12.10
C VAL A 201 -4.23 -0.41 -12.87
N ASP A 202 -5.40 -0.32 -12.23
CA ASP A 202 -6.65 0.09 -12.84
C ASP A 202 -6.85 1.61 -12.79
N ASP A 203 -6.56 2.22 -11.65
CA ASP A 203 -6.74 3.67 -11.46
C ASP A 203 -5.60 4.29 -10.65
N ALA A 204 -5.44 5.60 -10.75
CA ALA A 204 -4.41 6.36 -10.03
C ALA A 204 -5.01 7.57 -9.33
N HIS A 205 -4.45 7.88 -8.17
CA HIS A 205 -4.82 9.04 -7.36
C HIS A 205 -3.57 9.86 -7.01
N VAL A 206 -3.73 11.15 -6.84
CA VAL A 206 -2.65 12.04 -6.38
C VAL A 206 -3.05 12.68 -5.07
N LEU A 207 -2.27 12.40 -4.02
CA LEU A 207 -2.42 13.01 -2.70
C LEU A 207 -1.45 14.19 -2.56
N MET A 208 -1.98 15.37 -2.28
CA MET A 208 -1.20 16.57 -2.01
C MET A 208 -1.80 17.33 -0.83
N ASN A 209 -0.94 17.80 0.05
CA ASN A 209 -1.35 18.59 1.23
C ASN A 209 -2.51 17.93 2.02
N GLY A 210 -2.45 16.59 2.15
CA GLY A 210 -3.44 15.79 2.87
C GLY A 210 -4.78 15.57 2.15
N SER A 211 -4.92 15.95 0.88
CA SER A 211 -6.16 15.77 0.10
C SER A 211 -5.89 15.07 -1.23
N ILE A 212 -6.83 14.26 -1.72
CA ILE A 212 -6.79 13.72 -3.07
C ILE A 212 -7.22 14.83 -4.04
N VAL A 213 -6.30 15.20 -4.93
CA VAL A 213 -6.47 16.34 -5.83
C VAL A 213 -6.79 15.92 -7.26
N CYS A 214 -6.41 14.72 -7.64
CA CYS A 214 -6.61 14.18 -8.98
C CYS A 214 -6.80 12.66 -8.91
N SER A 215 -7.60 12.11 -9.82
CA SER A 215 -7.77 10.67 -10.04
C SER A 215 -7.95 10.40 -11.53
N GLY A 216 -7.54 9.24 -12.00
CA GLY A 216 -7.71 8.82 -13.39
C GLY A 216 -6.60 7.87 -13.88
N SER A 217 -6.44 7.77 -15.19
CA SER A 217 -5.54 6.82 -15.83
C SER A 217 -4.10 6.84 -15.26
N PRO A 218 -3.57 5.71 -14.76
CA PRO A 218 -2.22 5.62 -14.19
C PRO A 218 -1.13 6.10 -15.13
N ILE A 219 -1.22 5.73 -16.41
CA ILE A 219 -0.23 6.09 -17.44
C ILE A 219 -0.22 7.60 -17.68
N LYS A 220 -1.41 8.22 -17.75
CA LYS A 220 -1.52 9.67 -17.98
C LYS A 220 -0.99 10.45 -16.79
N ILE A 221 -1.41 10.09 -15.57
CA ILE A 221 -0.98 10.77 -14.33
C ILE A 221 0.53 10.62 -14.13
N LEU A 222 1.07 9.40 -14.29
CA LEU A 222 2.52 9.18 -14.18
C LEU A 222 3.29 9.98 -15.24
N GLY A 223 2.83 9.98 -16.50
CA GLY A 223 3.45 10.75 -17.58
C GLY A 223 3.51 12.25 -17.26
N GLN A 224 2.44 12.82 -16.71
CA GLN A 224 2.41 14.23 -16.30
C GLN A 224 3.35 14.50 -15.10
N ILE A 225 3.37 13.61 -14.10
CA ILE A 225 4.28 13.74 -12.95
C ILE A 225 5.74 13.70 -13.39
N LEU A 226 6.10 12.82 -14.34
CA LEU A 226 7.46 12.70 -14.84
C LEU A 226 7.89 13.91 -15.69
N ASN A 227 6.98 14.52 -16.44
CA ASN A 227 7.26 15.66 -17.32
C ASN A 227 7.23 17.00 -16.58
N GLU A 228 6.26 17.25 -15.73
CA GLU A 228 6.00 18.56 -15.11
C GLU A 228 6.12 18.53 -13.56
N GLY A 229 6.40 17.36 -12.99
CA GLY A 229 6.37 17.19 -11.54
C GLY A 229 4.96 17.35 -10.96
N TYR A 230 4.87 17.45 -9.64
CA TYR A 230 3.60 17.67 -8.95
C TYR A 230 3.03 19.08 -9.09
N ALA A 231 3.80 20.05 -9.65
CA ALA A 231 3.30 21.39 -9.96
C ALA A 231 2.14 21.39 -10.97
N TRP A 232 2.07 20.37 -11.85
CA TRP A 232 0.92 20.14 -12.71
C TRP A 232 -0.37 19.92 -11.90
N CYS A 233 -0.30 19.14 -10.82
CA CYS A 233 -1.46 18.91 -9.94
C CYS A 233 -1.92 20.18 -9.21
N GLU A 234 -0.99 21.10 -8.87
CA GLU A 234 -1.35 22.41 -8.29
C GLU A 234 -2.15 23.27 -9.27
N LYS A 235 -1.78 23.29 -10.55
CA LYS A 235 -2.56 23.93 -11.61
C LYS A 235 -3.94 23.30 -11.75
N CYS A 236 -4.05 21.96 -11.62
CA CYS A 236 -5.34 21.27 -11.62
C CYS A 236 -6.21 21.65 -10.39
N ILE A 237 -5.61 21.86 -9.22
CA ILE A 237 -6.35 22.36 -8.04
C ILE A 237 -6.91 23.75 -8.31
N GLN A 238 -6.10 24.62 -8.87
CA GLN A 238 -6.52 25.98 -9.23
C GLN A 238 -7.57 25.99 -10.37
N ALA A 239 -7.42 25.07 -11.36
CA ALA A 239 -8.37 24.88 -12.46
C ALA A 239 -9.58 24.01 -12.11
N LYS A 240 -9.62 23.33 -10.97
CA LYS A 240 -10.82 22.65 -10.44
C LYS A 240 -11.91 23.64 -9.99
N ILE A 241 -11.57 24.88 -9.86
CA ILE A 241 -12.57 25.95 -9.98
C ILE A 241 -13.21 25.92 -11.39
N GLU A 242 -12.54 25.33 -12.40
CA GLU A 242 -12.99 25.08 -13.77
C GLU A 242 -12.58 23.66 -14.23
N ARG A 243 -13.42 22.65 -13.97
CA ARG A 243 -13.46 21.29 -14.57
C ARG A 243 -12.12 20.63 -14.94
N CYS A 244 -11.60 19.74 -14.09
CA CYS A 244 -10.74 18.63 -14.51
C CYS A 244 -11.59 17.50 -15.13
N GLU A 245 -11.80 17.53 -16.44
CA GLU A 245 -12.14 16.36 -17.24
C GLU A 245 -10.84 15.78 -17.80
N LEU A 246 -10.30 14.72 -17.16
CA LEU A 246 -9.28 13.85 -17.72
C LEU A 246 -9.87 12.53 -18.19
#